data_5261991284531c76370ecf396f766a2e
#
_entry.id   5261991284531c76370ecf396f766a2e
#
_cell.length_a   1.000
_cell.length_b   1.000
_cell.length_c   1.000
_cell.angle_alpha   90.00
_cell.angle_beta   90.00
_cell.angle_gamma   90.00
#
_symmetry.space_group_name_H-M   'P 1'
#
loop_
_entity.id
_entity.type
_entity.pdbx_description
1 polymer ?
#
loop_
_entity_poly.entity_id
_entity_poly.type
_entity_poly.pdbx_seq_one_letter_code
_entity_poly.pdbx_strand_id
1 'polypeptide(L)'
;MDIRLATEHELPLLESLAREIWPHTYADIITKEQMDFMLNWMYSTETLVAQQQAGHEFYLLQKDSTDIGFLAIEQAGDELKVNKVYVLPTAQGLGAGKKLMDKAIELAKAKDCSYIFLQVNRANKAKFFYDKLGFTIRKEEKFDIGHGFFMDDYIMELKVESAL
;
A
#
# COMPACT_ATOMS: atom_id res chain seq x y z
N MET A 1 -18.01 -6.19 1.87
CA MET A 1 -16.54 -6.24 1.69
C MET A 1 -15.90 -6.66 2.99
N ASP A 2 -15.08 -7.69 2.93
CA ASP A 2 -14.40 -8.24 4.09
C ASP A 2 -12.88 -8.16 3.92
N ILE A 3 -12.17 -7.88 5.02
CA ILE A 3 -10.71 -7.84 5.06
C ILE A 3 -10.23 -9.00 5.92
N ARG A 4 -9.26 -9.77 5.40
CA ARG A 4 -8.63 -10.85 6.15
C ARG A 4 -7.12 -10.75 6.12
N LEU A 5 -6.48 -11.20 7.19
CA LEU A 5 -5.04 -11.33 7.25
C LEU A 5 -4.61 -12.45 6.28
N ALA A 6 -3.69 -12.14 5.37
CA ALA A 6 -3.22 -13.11 4.38
C ALA A 6 -2.24 -14.08 5.02
N THR A 7 -2.43 -15.38 4.75
CA THR A 7 -1.45 -16.40 5.09
C THR A 7 -0.33 -16.43 4.04
N GLU A 8 0.78 -17.10 4.34
CA GLU A 8 1.87 -17.26 3.37
C GLU A 8 1.38 -17.87 2.06
N HIS A 9 0.45 -18.82 2.11
CA HIS A 9 -0.11 -19.47 0.93
C HIS A 9 -0.94 -18.52 0.06
N GLU A 10 -1.38 -17.41 0.59
CA GLU A 10 -2.18 -16.42 -0.12
C GLU A 10 -1.34 -15.30 -0.76
N LEU A 11 -0.05 -15.22 -0.46
CA LEU A 11 0.82 -14.17 -1.02
C LEU A 11 0.90 -14.19 -2.54
N PRO A 12 0.86 -15.36 -3.23
CA PRO A 12 0.77 -15.37 -4.69
C PRO A 12 -0.46 -14.66 -5.24
N LEU A 13 -1.57 -14.64 -4.50
CA LEU A 13 -2.78 -13.88 -4.88
C LEU A 13 -2.50 -12.39 -4.85
N LEU A 14 -1.73 -11.94 -3.88
CA LEU A 14 -1.37 -10.54 -3.73
C LEU A 14 -0.45 -10.10 -4.88
N GLU A 15 0.52 -10.92 -5.25
CA GLU A 15 1.36 -10.67 -6.43
C GLU A 15 0.50 -10.55 -7.69
N SER A 16 -0.43 -11.47 -7.90
CA SER A 16 -1.35 -11.45 -9.04
C SER A 16 -2.16 -10.16 -9.10
N LEU A 17 -2.71 -9.73 -7.97
CA LEU A 17 -3.47 -8.48 -7.89
C LEU A 17 -2.60 -7.27 -8.24
N ALA A 18 -1.38 -7.22 -7.72
CA ALA A 18 -0.46 -6.11 -8.01
C ALA A 18 -0.15 -6.03 -9.51
N ARG A 19 0.11 -7.17 -10.14
CA ARG A 19 0.40 -7.22 -11.58
C ARG A 19 -0.79 -6.84 -12.44
N GLU A 20 -1.99 -7.03 -11.95
CA GLU A 20 -3.22 -6.59 -12.62
C GLU A 20 -3.48 -5.10 -12.41
N ILE A 21 -3.23 -4.57 -11.20
CA ILE A 21 -3.56 -3.20 -10.82
C ILE A 21 -2.52 -2.19 -11.36
N TRP A 22 -1.24 -2.47 -11.22
CA TRP A 22 -0.16 -1.54 -11.50
C TRP A 22 -0.15 -0.95 -12.92
N PRO A 23 -0.40 -1.74 -13.98
CA PRO A 23 -0.46 -1.17 -15.33
C PRO A 23 -1.50 -0.06 -15.48
N HIS A 24 -2.63 -0.17 -14.79
CA HIS A 24 -3.67 0.86 -14.82
C HIS A 24 -3.28 2.10 -14.01
N THR A 25 -2.59 1.91 -12.90
CA THR A 25 -2.21 3.01 -12.01
C THR A 25 -1.04 3.82 -12.56
N TYR A 26 -0.03 3.15 -13.11
CA TYR A 26 1.27 3.74 -13.43
C TYR A 26 1.57 3.86 -14.93
N ALA A 27 0.65 3.50 -15.83
CA ALA A 27 0.89 3.53 -17.29
C ALA A 27 1.43 4.88 -17.79
N ASP A 28 0.93 5.98 -17.25
CA ASP A 28 1.31 7.33 -17.66
C ASP A 28 2.34 7.98 -16.72
N ILE A 29 2.85 7.24 -15.73
CA ILE A 29 3.73 7.78 -14.69
C ILE A 29 5.15 7.26 -14.84
N ILE A 30 5.30 5.97 -15.11
CA ILE A 30 6.61 5.31 -15.27
C ILE A 30 6.62 4.48 -16.55
N THR A 31 7.83 4.15 -17.03
CA THR A 31 7.98 3.29 -18.21
C THR A 31 7.59 1.85 -17.89
N LYS A 32 7.30 1.06 -18.93
CA LYS A 32 7.02 -0.36 -18.77
C LYS A 32 8.22 -1.09 -18.14
N GLU A 33 9.44 -0.73 -18.55
CA GLU A 33 10.67 -1.31 -18.00
C GLU A 33 10.80 -1.05 -16.50
N GLN A 34 10.53 0.19 -16.08
CA GLN A 34 10.54 0.53 -14.65
C GLN A 34 9.45 -0.20 -13.90
N MET A 35 8.25 -0.31 -14.48
CA MET A 35 7.13 -1.03 -13.87
C MET A 35 7.49 -2.51 -13.66
N ASP A 36 8.02 -3.16 -14.68
CA ASP A 36 8.42 -4.58 -14.59
C ASP A 36 9.51 -4.77 -13.53
N PHE A 37 10.49 -3.87 -13.49
CA PHE A 37 11.54 -3.89 -12.47
C PHE A 37 10.95 -3.76 -11.06
N MET A 38 10.08 -2.79 -10.84
CA MET A 38 9.49 -2.54 -9.52
C MET A 38 8.57 -3.68 -9.09
N LEU A 39 7.76 -4.23 -10.01
CA LEU A 39 6.89 -5.36 -9.70
C LEU A 39 7.70 -6.59 -9.29
N ASN A 40 8.77 -6.91 -10.02
CA ASN A 40 9.63 -8.03 -9.67
C ASN A 40 10.32 -7.82 -8.32
N TRP A 41 10.81 -6.60 -8.07
CA TRP A 41 11.52 -6.27 -6.84
C TRP A 41 10.60 -6.25 -5.62
N MET A 42 9.41 -5.64 -5.75
CA MET A 42 8.53 -5.36 -4.62
C MET A 42 7.44 -6.41 -4.41
N TYR A 43 7.05 -7.14 -5.45
CA TYR A 43 5.87 -7.99 -5.43
C TYR A 43 6.08 -9.42 -5.86
N SER A 44 7.33 -9.85 -6.11
CA SER A 44 7.55 -11.29 -6.30
C SER A 44 7.11 -12.02 -5.03
N THR A 45 6.56 -13.22 -5.18
CA THR A 45 6.13 -14.01 -4.01
C THR A 45 7.27 -14.20 -3.03
N GLU A 46 8.50 -14.41 -3.51
CA GLU A 46 9.69 -14.52 -2.65
C GLU A 46 9.91 -13.28 -1.79
N THR A 47 9.77 -12.08 -2.38
CA THR A 47 9.89 -10.81 -1.67
C THR A 47 8.79 -10.67 -0.63
N LEU A 48 7.55 -11.00 -0.98
CA LEU A 48 6.42 -10.90 -0.06
C LEU A 48 6.58 -11.86 1.13
N VAL A 49 7.05 -13.07 0.88
CA VAL A 49 7.34 -14.05 1.94
C VAL A 49 8.41 -13.51 2.88
N ALA A 50 9.51 -12.97 2.33
CA ALA A 50 10.59 -12.41 3.12
C ALA A 50 10.10 -11.23 3.98
N GLN A 51 9.27 -10.36 3.43
CA GLN A 51 8.68 -9.25 4.16
C GLN A 51 7.76 -9.74 5.29
N GLN A 52 6.94 -10.74 5.04
CA GLN A 52 6.06 -11.32 6.06
C GLN A 52 6.87 -11.93 7.21
N GLN A 53 7.94 -12.63 6.88
CA GLN A 53 8.86 -13.20 7.89
C GLN A 53 9.55 -12.11 8.70
N ALA A 54 9.78 -10.94 8.10
CA ALA A 54 10.37 -9.78 8.76
C ALA A 54 9.36 -8.97 9.59
N GLY A 55 8.08 -9.37 9.62
CA GLY A 55 7.06 -8.74 10.44
C GLY A 55 6.03 -7.89 9.71
N HIS A 56 6.11 -7.81 8.38
CA HIS A 56 5.06 -7.14 7.61
C HIS A 56 3.77 -7.96 7.67
N GLU A 57 2.64 -7.26 7.75
CA GLU A 57 1.32 -7.90 7.72
C GLU A 57 0.65 -7.53 6.39
N PHE A 58 0.09 -8.54 5.74
CA PHE A 58 -0.63 -8.38 4.47
C PHE A 58 -2.10 -8.72 4.68
N TYR A 59 -2.97 -7.88 4.13
CA TYR A 59 -4.42 -8.05 4.22
C TYR A 59 -5.03 -8.06 2.83
N LEU A 60 -5.95 -8.96 2.61
CA LEU A 60 -6.72 -9.06 1.36
C LEU A 60 -8.12 -8.52 1.59
N LEU A 61 -8.60 -7.71 0.66
CA LEU A 61 -9.97 -7.20 0.64
C LEU A 61 -10.78 -8.02 -0.35
N GLN A 62 -11.88 -8.58 0.12
CA GLN A 62 -12.74 -9.45 -0.66
C GLN A 62 -14.14 -8.87 -0.77
N LYS A 63 -14.73 -8.98 -1.94
CA LYS A 63 -16.14 -8.65 -2.19
C LYS A 63 -16.73 -9.76 -3.04
N ASP A 64 -17.87 -10.34 -2.58
CA ASP A 64 -18.58 -11.40 -3.29
C ASP A 64 -17.65 -12.56 -3.69
N SER A 65 -16.82 -13.00 -2.74
CA SER A 65 -15.85 -14.09 -2.91
C SER A 65 -14.71 -13.80 -3.90
N THR A 66 -14.54 -12.54 -4.30
CA THR A 66 -13.47 -12.09 -5.20
C THR A 66 -12.51 -11.17 -4.46
N ASP A 67 -11.21 -11.44 -4.56
CA ASP A 67 -10.18 -10.55 -4.02
C ASP A 67 -10.07 -9.32 -4.92
N ILE A 68 -10.29 -8.13 -4.35
CA ILE A 68 -10.35 -6.87 -5.11
C ILE A 68 -9.30 -5.85 -4.70
N GLY A 69 -8.55 -6.11 -3.66
CA GLY A 69 -7.53 -5.18 -3.19
C GLY A 69 -6.71 -5.75 -2.06
N PHE A 70 -5.72 -5.01 -1.65
CA PHE A 70 -4.81 -5.44 -0.57
C PHE A 70 -4.20 -4.26 0.15
N LEU A 71 -3.73 -4.55 1.36
CA LEU A 71 -3.04 -3.62 2.26
C LEU A 71 -1.81 -4.34 2.82
N ALA A 72 -0.68 -3.67 2.88
CA ALA A 72 0.50 -4.16 3.59
C ALA A 72 1.00 -3.08 4.54
N ILE A 73 1.27 -3.48 5.77
CA ILE A 73 1.74 -2.60 6.83
C ILE A 73 2.97 -3.16 7.50
N GLU A 74 3.77 -2.26 8.07
CA GLU A 74 4.83 -2.63 9.01
C GLU A 74 4.90 -1.59 10.12
N GLN A 75 5.26 -2.03 11.32
CA GLN A 75 5.48 -1.13 12.43
C GLN A 75 6.94 -0.67 12.43
N ALA A 76 7.14 0.64 12.49
CA ALA A 76 8.46 1.28 12.53
C ALA A 76 8.52 2.15 13.78
N GLY A 77 8.99 1.58 14.90
CA GLY A 77 8.97 2.24 16.19
C GLY A 77 7.53 2.47 16.66
N ASP A 78 7.17 3.72 16.93
CA ASP A 78 5.80 4.11 17.31
C ASP A 78 4.97 4.59 16.12
N GLU A 79 5.42 4.32 14.91
CA GLU A 79 4.70 4.65 13.68
C GLU A 79 4.31 3.40 12.92
N LEU A 80 3.21 3.50 12.17
CA LEU A 80 2.78 2.43 11.25
C LEU A 80 3.01 2.90 9.83
N LYS A 81 3.81 2.15 9.08
CA LYS A 81 4.00 2.40 7.65
C LYS A 81 2.99 1.60 6.85
N VAL A 82 2.25 2.26 5.98
CA VAL A 82 1.46 1.61 4.94
C VAL A 82 2.36 1.44 3.72
N ASN A 83 2.85 0.22 3.52
CA ASN A 83 3.75 -0.08 2.41
C ASN A 83 3.03 -0.23 1.08
N LYS A 84 1.82 -0.78 1.13
CA LYS A 84 1.05 -1.12 -0.06
C LYS A 84 -0.43 -0.93 0.25
N VAL A 85 -1.14 -0.22 -0.60
CA VAL A 85 -2.60 -0.15 -0.59
C VAL A 85 -3.08 0.06 -2.02
N TYR A 86 -3.75 -0.94 -2.58
CA TYR A 86 -4.19 -0.93 -3.96
C TYR A 86 -5.53 -1.63 -4.09
N VAL A 87 -6.33 -1.15 -5.05
CA VAL A 87 -7.66 -1.68 -5.35
C VAL A 87 -7.77 -1.85 -6.86
N LEU A 88 -8.38 -2.96 -7.30
CA LEU A 88 -8.65 -3.19 -8.72
C LEU A 88 -9.43 -2.01 -9.31
N PRO A 89 -9.11 -1.61 -10.57
CA PRO A 89 -9.84 -0.51 -11.21
C PRO A 89 -11.35 -0.72 -11.24
N THR A 90 -11.79 -1.96 -11.44
CA THR A 90 -13.22 -2.31 -11.48
C THR A 90 -13.93 -2.16 -10.14
N ALA A 91 -13.17 -2.09 -9.05
CA ALA A 91 -13.70 -1.94 -7.69
C ALA A 91 -13.52 -0.52 -7.13
N GLN A 92 -12.96 0.39 -7.90
CA GLN A 92 -12.82 1.79 -7.49
C GLN A 92 -14.20 2.46 -7.45
N GLY A 93 -14.36 3.44 -6.55
CA GLY A 93 -15.63 4.12 -6.36
C GLY A 93 -16.63 3.40 -5.45
N LEU A 94 -16.25 2.22 -4.92
CA LEU A 94 -17.10 1.43 -4.01
C LEU A 94 -16.73 1.59 -2.54
N GLY A 95 -15.81 2.52 -2.22
CA GLY A 95 -15.32 2.70 -0.86
C GLY A 95 -14.28 1.67 -0.42
N ALA A 96 -13.74 0.90 -1.36
CA ALA A 96 -12.75 -0.16 -1.06
C ALA A 96 -11.46 0.40 -0.49
N GLY A 97 -10.93 1.48 -1.09
CA GLY A 97 -9.72 2.14 -0.60
C GLY A 97 -9.90 2.70 0.81
N LYS A 98 -11.05 3.32 1.05
CA LYS A 98 -11.38 3.84 2.39
C LYS A 98 -11.45 2.71 3.41
N LYS A 99 -12.02 1.58 3.06
CA LYS A 99 -12.12 0.42 3.94
C LYS A 99 -10.74 -0.11 4.31
N LEU A 100 -9.82 -0.18 3.34
CA LEU A 100 -8.44 -0.59 3.61
C LEU A 100 -7.72 0.42 4.53
N MET A 101 -7.89 1.71 4.30
CA MET A 101 -7.27 2.74 5.14
C MET A 101 -7.88 2.80 6.52
N ASP A 102 -9.19 2.57 6.66
CA ASP A 102 -9.84 2.45 7.98
C ASP A 102 -9.24 1.28 8.76
N LYS A 103 -8.93 0.17 8.07
CA LYS A 103 -8.24 -0.98 8.69
C LYS A 103 -6.84 -0.59 9.15
N ALA A 104 -6.09 0.15 8.35
CA ALA A 104 -4.76 0.63 8.74
C ALA A 104 -4.83 1.52 9.99
N ILE A 105 -5.81 2.41 10.07
CA ILE A 105 -6.02 3.26 11.24
C ILE A 105 -6.36 2.43 12.48
N GLU A 106 -7.23 1.45 12.34
CA GLU A 106 -7.58 0.51 13.41
C GLU A 106 -6.34 -0.22 13.94
N LEU A 107 -5.50 -0.72 13.02
CA LEU A 107 -4.27 -1.42 13.37
C LEU A 107 -3.26 -0.50 14.07
N ALA A 108 -3.13 0.75 13.61
CA ALA A 108 -2.25 1.73 14.24
C ALA A 108 -2.68 2.01 15.67
N LYS A 109 -3.97 2.13 15.92
CA LYS A 109 -4.51 2.32 17.28
C LYS A 109 -4.24 1.10 18.15
N ALA A 110 -4.47 -0.09 17.62
CA ALA A 110 -4.25 -1.34 18.36
C ALA A 110 -2.77 -1.56 18.71
N LYS A 111 -1.86 -1.03 17.91
CA LYS A 111 -0.41 -1.13 18.11
C LYS A 111 0.18 0.08 18.85
N ASP A 112 -0.66 0.98 19.34
CA ASP A 112 -0.26 2.21 20.05
C ASP A 112 0.69 3.10 19.22
N CYS A 113 0.47 3.15 17.91
CA CYS A 113 1.24 4.01 17.01
C CYS A 113 0.73 5.45 17.08
N SER A 114 1.66 6.41 17.04
CA SER A 114 1.34 7.83 17.08
C SER A 114 0.99 8.39 15.70
N TYR A 115 1.58 7.82 14.66
CA TYR A 115 1.40 8.25 13.27
C TYR A 115 1.29 7.06 12.34
N ILE A 116 0.55 7.27 11.25
CA ILE A 116 0.61 6.43 10.04
C ILE A 116 1.36 7.25 9.00
N PHE A 117 2.27 6.62 8.27
CA PHE A 117 2.90 7.29 7.13
C PHE A 117 2.94 6.36 5.91
N LEU A 118 3.06 6.96 4.75
CA LEU A 118 3.10 6.25 3.48
C LEU A 118 3.89 7.07 2.45
N GLN A 119 4.31 6.38 1.40
CA GLN A 119 4.94 7.00 0.23
C GLN A 119 3.95 6.93 -0.93
N VAL A 120 3.77 8.04 -1.63
CA VAL A 120 2.92 8.09 -2.82
C VAL A 120 3.65 8.85 -3.91
N ASN A 121 3.67 8.26 -5.12
CA ASN A 121 4.30 8.92 -6.26
C ASN A 121 3.65 10.29 -6.49
N ARG A 122 4.49 11.30 -6.74
CA ARG A 122 4.08 12.69 -6.97
C ARG A 122 2.98 12.82 -8.02
N ALA A 123 3.01 11.99 -9.06
CA ALA A 123 2.05 12.01 -10.15
C ALA A 123 0.85 11.08 -9.94
N ASN A 124 0.82 10.31 -8.86
CA ASN A 124 -0.28 9.39 -8.56
C ASN A 124 -1.45 10.15 -7.96
N LYS A 125 -2.62 10.04 -8.58
CA LYS A 125 -3.84 10.70 -8.13
C LYS A 125 -4.31 10.24 -6.74
N ALA A 126 -3.82 9.13 -6.24
CA ALA A 126 -4.12 8.65 -4.89
C ALA A 126 -3.74 9.68 -3.81
N LYS A 127 -2.80 10.59 -4.11
CA LYS A 127 -2.47 11.69 -3.19
C LYS A 127 -3.71 12.46 -2.78
N PHE A 128 -4.64 12.72 -3.70
CA PHE A 128 -5.88 13.45 -3.39
C PHE A 128 -6.79 12.65 -2.45
N PHE A 129 -6.81 11.33 -2.60
CA PHE A 129 -7.54 10.45 -1.69
C PHE A 129 -6.96 10.54 -0.28
N TYR A 130 -5.64 10.53 -0.15
CA TYR A 130 -4.98 10.67 1.17
C TYR A 130 -5.20 12.06 1.77
N ASP A 131 -5.16 13.11 0.96
CA ASP A 131 -5.49 14.48 1.41
C ASP A 131 -6.87 14.51 2.07
N LYS A 132 -7.87 13.88 1.44
CA LYS A 132 -9.24 13.82 1.97
C LYS A 132 -9.36 13.04 3.27
N LEU A 133 -8.49 12.07 3.50
CA LEU A 133 -8.45 11.32 4.75
C LEU A 133 -7.77 12.10 5.88
N GLY A 134 -7.17 13.23 5.57
CA GLY A 134 -6.49 14.07 6.56
C GLY A 134 -4.97 13.90 6.59
N PHE A 135 -4.39 13.15 5.67
CA PHE A 135 -2.94 13.05 5.55
C PHE A 135 -2.36 14.38 5.08
N THR A 136 -1.17 14.70 5.57
CA THR A 136 -0.40 15.87 5.14
C THR A 136 0.98 15.44 4.67
N ILE A 137 1.62 16.28 3.87
CA ILE A 137 2.97 15.99 3.36
C ILE A 137 3.97 16.19 4.50
N ARG A 138 4.71 15.11 4.85
CA ARG A 138 5.83 15.17 5.81
C ARG A 138 7.09 15.68 5.12
N LYS A 139 7.39 15.13 3.93
CA LYS A 139 8.52 15.57 3.11
C LYS A 139 8.35 15.04 1.68
N GLU A 140 9.17 15.58 0.77
CA GLU A 140 9.29 15.10 -0.59
C GLU A 140 10.66 14.45 -0.74
N GLU A 141 10.74 13.33 -1.45
CA GLU A 141 11.99 12.62 -1.62
C GLU A 141 12.04 11.90 -2.96
N LYS A 142 13.20 11.93 -3.59
CA LYS A 142 13.46 11.18 -4.82
C LYS A 142 14.46 10.08 -4.49
N PHE A 143 14.01 8.84 -4.61
CA PHE A 143 14.80 7.66 -4.30
C PHE A 143 15.41 7.08 -5.56
N ASP A 144 16.74 6.85 -5.56
CA ASP A 144 17.39 6.05 -6.57
C ASP A 144 17.18 4.58 -6.22
N ILE A 145 16.48 3.84 -7.08
CA ILE A 145 16.17 2.43 -6.84
C ILE A 145 17.04 1.48 -7.68
N GLY A 146 18.10 2.01 -8.33
CA GLY A 146 18.99 1.25 -9.16
C GLY A 146 18.52 1.17 -10.62
N HIS A 147 19.38 0.62 -11.48
CA HIS A 147 19.11 0.46 -12.91
C HIS A 147 18.73 1.75 -13.65
N GLY A 148 19.10 2.91 -13.10
CA GLY A 148 18.74 4.21 -13.65
C GLY A 148 17.31 4.65 -13.37
N PHE A 149 16.60 3.95 -12.47
CA PHE A 149 15.22 4.25 -12.11
C PHE A 149 15.14 5.04 -10.81
N PHE A 150 14.08 5.85 -10.68
CA PHE A 150 13.82 6.65 -9.48
C PHE A 150 12.37 6.53 -9.05
N MET A 151 12.17 6.68 -7.74
CA MET A 151 10.84 6.88 -7.15
C MET A 151 10.80 8.32 -6.64
N ASP A 152 9.97 9.16 -7.26
CA ASP A 152 9.80 10.57 -6.89
C ASP A 152 8.50 10.71 -6.10
N ASP A 153 8.62 10.73 -4.77
CA ASP A 153 7.49 10.53 -3.89
C ASP A 153 7.27 11.68 -2.91
N TYR A 154 6.00 11.83 -2.53
CA TYR A 154 5.64 12.47 -1.26
C TYR A 154 5.64 11.41 -0.16
N ILE A 155 6.17 11.76 1.01
CA ILE A 155 5.95 11.01 2.23
C ILE A 155 4.85 11.74 2.99
N MET A 156 3.72 11.06 3.20
CA MET A 156 2.55 11.64 3.84
C MET A 156 2.31 10.99 5.19
N GLU A 157 1.75 11.76 6.13
CA GLU A 157 1.49 11.29 7.47
C GLU A 157 0.11 11.67 7.97
N LEU A 158 -0.42 10.83 8.85
CA LEU A 158 -1.67 11.07 9.57
C LEU A 158 -1.41 10.82 11.05
N LYS A 159 -1.75 11.80 11.90
CA LYS A 159 -1.69 11.60 13.34
C LYS A 159 -2.81 10.67 13.77
N VAL A 160 -2.46 9.65 14.54
CA VAL A 160 -3.43 8.71 15.10
C VAL A 160 -3.89 9.22 16.44
N GLU A 161 -5.21 9.41 16.57
CA GLU A 161 -5.78 9.84 17.84
C GLU A 161 -5.80 8.69 18.83
N SER A 162 -5.46 8.99 20.07
CA SER A 162 -5.51 8.04 21.15
C SER A 162 -6.93 7.48 21.32
N ALA A 163 -7.04 6.17 21.63
CA ALA A 163 -8.31 5.50 21.85
C ALA A 163 -8.93 5.78 23.23
N LEU A 164 -8.43 6.80 23.93
CA LEU A 164 -8.97 7.22 25.25
C LEU A 164 -10.29 7.96 25.10
#